data_b3920270bdc409c123136a00e66a07fd
#
_entry.id   b3920270bdc409c123136a00e66a07fd
#
_cell.length_a   1.000
_cell.length_b   1.000
_cell.length_c   1.000
_cell.angle_alpha   90.00
_cell.angle_beta   90.00
_cell.angle_gamma   90.00
#
_symmetry.space_group_name_H-M   'P 1'
#
loop_
_entity.id
_entity.type
_entity.pdbx_description
1 polymer ?
#
loop_
_entity_poly.entity_id
_entity_poly.type
_entity_poly.pdbx_seq_one_letter_code
_entity_poly.pdbx_strand_id
1 'polypeptide(L)'
;LSASNEKPKVLPSHSLKQVIVEMTQKRLGVTAVVDEQDHLLGIITDGDLRRMLKDNVQIDKVKAADIMTVKPKTIGPDELAAEALNVLRQNEITQLVVTDNGLYIGVIHLHDLLKEGFI
;
A
#
# COMPACT_ATOMS: atom_id res chain seq x y z
N LEU A 1 16.72 -6.38 -4.69
CA LEU A 1 15.48 -5.61 -4.83
C LEU A 1 15.36 -4.60 -3.71
N SER A 2 15.25 -3.31 -4.02
CA SER A 2 15.05 -2.29 -3.01
C SER A 2 13.67 -1.67 -3.12
N ALA A 3 13.04 -1.48 -1.96
CA ALA A 3 11.77 -0.78 -1.89
C ALA A 3 11.99 0.73 -2.08
N SER A 4 10.92 1.43 -2.41
CA SER A 4 10.92 2.88 -2.45
C SER A 4 11.35 3.45 -1.09
N ASN A 5 12.03 4.58 -1.10
CA ASN A 5 12.35 5.30 0.14
C ASN A 5 11.09 5.85 0.82
N GLU A 6 10.01 5.98 0.06
CA GLU A 6 8.73 6.42 0.61
C GLU A 6 8.06 5.27 1.33
N LYS A 7 7.59 5.55 2.54
CA LYS A 7 6.93 4.54 3.37
C LYS A 7 5.58 5.07 3.85
N PRO A 8 4.61 5.20 2.92
CA PRO A 8 3.28 5.67 3.34
C PRO A 8 2.67 4.69 4.33
N LYS A 9 2.24 5.20 5.49
CA LYS A 9 1.62 4.37 6.51
C LYS A 9 0.67 5.17 7.38
N VAL A 10 -0.38 4.51 7.83
CA VAL A 10 -1.33 5.05 8.80
C VAL A 10 -1.66 3.96 9.82
N LEU A 11 -2.20 4.37 10.95
CA LEU A 11 -2.73 3.44 11.95
C LEU A 11 -4.20 3.13 11.63
N PRO A 12 -4.72 1.98 12.12
CA PRO A 12 -6.13 1.62 11.87
C PRO A 12 -7.14 2.65 12.37
N SER A 13 -6.78 3.38 13.42
CA SER A 13 -7.65 4.40 14.03
C SER A 13 -7.59 5.75 13.34
N HIS A 14 -6.66 5.94 12.40
CA HIS A 14 -6.54 7.22 11.69
C HIS A 14 -7.79 7.51 10.87
N SER A 15 -8.17 8.79 10.82
CA SER A 15 -9.34 9.25 10.08
C SER A 15 -9.11 9.16 8.57
N LEU A 16 -10.21 9.19 7.81
CA LEU A 16 -10.12 9.24 6.36
C LEU A 16 -9.28 10.42 5.88
N LYS A 17 -9.42 11.58 6.54
CA LYS A 17 -8.62 12.76 6.18
C LYS A 17 -7.12 12.48 6.31
N GLN A 18 -6.71 11.83 7.40
CA GLN A 18 -5.31 11.47 7.62
C GLN A 18 -4.81 10.49 6.56
N VAL A 19 -5.66 9.53 6.16
CA VAL A 19 -5.33 8.58 5.09
C VAL A 19 -5.09 9.33 3.78
N ILE A 20 -6.00 10.23 3.42
CA ILE A 20 -5.89 11.00 2.18
C ILE A 20 -4.64 11.87 2.17
N VAL A 21 -4.34 12.54 3.29
CA VAL A 21 -3.14 13.36 3.40
C VAL A 21 -1.88 12.51 3.19
N GLU A 22 -1.83 11.35 3.84
CA GLU A 22 -0.66 10.47 3.71
C GLU A 22 -0.47 10.00 2.26
N MET A 23 -1.54 9.55 1.62
CA MET A 23 -1.46 9.09 0.24
C MET A 23 -1.09 10.21 -0.73
N THR A 24 -1.62 11.41 -0.50
CA THR A 24 -1.33 12.57 -1.35
C THR A 24 0.12 12.99 -1.22
N GLN A 25 0.65 13.02 -0.01
CA GLN A 25 2.04 13.42 0.24
C GLN A 25 3.05 12.44 -0.35
N LYS A 26 2.77 11.15 -0.26
CA LYS A 26 3.70 10.12 -0.72
C LYS A 26 3.55 9.79 -2.21
N ARG A 27 2.41 10.10 -2.80
CA ARG A 27 2.16 10.00 -4.25
C ARG A 27 2.33 8.60 -4.85
N LEU A 28 2.12 7.56 -4.07
CA LEU A 28 2.25 6.18 -4.56
C LEU A 28 0.91 5.52 -4.85
N GLY A 29 -0.21 6.22 -4.58
CA GLY A 29 -1.54 5.68 -4.82
C GLY A 29 -1.93 4.58 -3.84
N VAL A 30 -1.17 4.40 -2.77
CA VAL A 30 -1.39 3.37 -1.77
C VAL A 30 -0.82 3.84 -0.44
N THR A 31 -1.40 3.36 0.67
CA THR A 31 -0.77 3.45 1.99
C THR A 31 -0.93 2.13 2.72
N ALA A 32 0.08 1.78 3.49
CA ALA A 32 -0.03 0.65 4.42
C ALA A 32 -0.84 1.06 5.62
N VAL A 33 -1.56 0.11 6.22
CA VAL A 33 -2.17 0.26 7.53
C VAL A 33 -1.38 -0.66 8.45
N VAL A 34 -0.77 -0.08 9.48
CA VAL A 34 0.15 -0.81 10.36
C VAL A 34 -0.26 -0.61 11.82
N ASP A 35 0.21 -1.52 12.67
CA ASP A 35 0.07 -1.33 14.12
C ASP A 35 1.24 -0.47 14.64
N GLU A 36 1.29 -0.27 15.95
CA GLU A 36 2.31 0.57 16.58
C GLU A 36 3.73 0.00 16.46
N GLN A 37 3.85 -1.28 16.15
CA GLN A 37 5.14 -1.94 15.93
C GLN A 37 5.46 -2.12 14.45
N ASP A 38 4.75 -1.44 13.56
CA ASP A 38 4.92 -1.51 12.10
C ASP A 38 4.59 -2.87 11.47
N HIS A 39 3.79 -3.69 12.15
CA HIS A 39 3.25 -4.89 11.51
C HIS A 39 2.18 -4.51 10.50
N LEU A 40 2.24 -5.10 9.32
CA LEU A 40 1.27 -4.81 8.26
C LEU A 40 -0.08 -5.44 8.59
N LEU A 41 -1.13 -4.62 8.63
CA LEU A 41 -2.50 -5.06 8.88
C LEU A 41 -3.34 -5.07 7.61
N GLY A 42 -3.04 -4.16 6.68
CA GLY A 42 -3.76 -4.06 5.43
C GLY A 42 -3.20 -2.94 4.58
N ILE A 43 -3.87 -2.67 3.46
CA ILE A 43 -3.50 -1.54 2.59
C ILE A 43 -4.76 -0.79 2.16
N ILE A 44 -4.58 0.48 1.80
CA ILE A 44 -5.63 1.30 1.21
C ILE A 44 -5.09 1.86 -0.09
N THR A 45 -5.84 1.66 -1.17
CA THR A 45 -5.47 2.15 -2.50
C THR A 45 -6.43 3.25 -2.93
N ASP A 46 -6.07 3.97 -3.99
CA ASP A 46 -6.97 4.95 -4.62
C ASP A 46 -8.30 4.32 -5.00
N GLY A 47 -8.26 3.05 -5.45
CA GLY A 47 -9.48 2.31 -5.78
C GLY A 47 -10.38 2.10 -4.57
N ASP A 48 -9.79 1.80 -3.42
CA ASP A 48 -10.55 1.66 -2.17
C ASP A 48 -11.25 2.96 -1.80
N LEU A 49 -10.54 4.09 -1.94
CA LEU A 49 -11.12 5.40 -1.66
C LEU A 49 -12.28 5.70 -2.61
N ARG A 50 -12.12 5.43 -3.89
CA ARG A 50 -13.18 5.67 -4.88
C ARG A 50 -14.43 4.83 -4.59
N ARG A 51 -14.24 3.55 -4.24
CA ARG A 51 -15.37 2.68 -3.90
C ARG A 51 -16.11 3.17 -2.66
N MET A 52 -15.36 3.59 -1.65
CA MET A 52 -15.94 4.12 -0.42
C MET A 52 -16.80 5.36 -0.70
N LEU A 53 -16.32 6.27 -1.55
CA LEU A 53 -17.06 7.48 -1.88
C LEU A 53 -18.37 7.18 -2.62
N LYS A 54 -18.42 6.10 -3.41
CA LYS A 54 -19.64 5.70 -4.12
C LYS A 54 -20.71 5.13 -3.19
N ASP A 55 -20.33 4.62 -2.03
CA ASP A 55 -21.23 3.91 -1.14
C ASP A 55 -21.97 4.84 -0.16
N ASN A 56 -21.85 6.15 -0.33
CA ASN A 56 -22.54 7.16 0.48
C ASN A 56 -22.31 7.01 1.99
N VAL A 57 -21.12 6.61 2.38
CA VAL A 57 -20.77 6.47 3.79
C VAL A 57 -20.59 7.84 4.43
N GLN A 58 -20.77 7.88 5.74
CA GLN A 58 -20.51 9.09 6.52
C GLN A 58 -18.99 9.27 6.67
N ILE A 59 -18.44 10.13 5.84
CA ILE A 59 -17.01 10.35 5.74
C ILE A 59 -16.36 10.64 7.09
N ASP A 60 -17.04 11.41 7.94
CA ASP A 60 -16.51 11.81 9.24
C ASP A 60 -16.30 10.64 10.21
N LYS A 61 -16.96 9.52 9.96
CA LYS A 61 -16.90 8.36 10.83
C LYS A 61 -16.03 7.23 10.30
N VAL A 62 -15.49 7.39 9.08
CA VAL A 62 -14.69 6.36 8.45
C VAL A 62 -13.26 6.42 8.97
N LYS A 63 -12.73 5.26 9.36
CA LYS A 63 -11.34 5.10 9.79
C LYS A 63 -10.61 4.20 8.82
N ALA A 64 -9.28 4.22 8.87
CA ALA A 64 -8.46 3.39 8.00
C ALA A 64 -8.86 1.92 8.06
N ALA A 65 -9.12 1.40 9.26
CA ALA A 65 -9.52 -0.01 9.43
C ALA A 65 -10.82 -0.35 8.69
N ASP A 66 -11.70 0.63 8.48
CA ASP A 66 -13.01 0.39 7.86
C ASP A 66 -12.90 0.17 6.36
N ILE A 67 -11.87 0.69 5.71
CA ILE A 67 -11.75 0.66 4.25
C ILE A 67 -10.54 -0.11 3.75
N MET A 68 -9.65 -0.54 4.63
CA MET A 68 -8.45 -1.26 4.22
C MET A 68 -8.78 -2.63 3.64
N THR A 69 -7.96 -3.06 2.69
CA THR A 69 -7.96 -4.44 2.20
C THR A 69 -7.04 -5.24 3.11
N VAL A 70 -7.59 -6.29 3.74
CA VAL A 70 -6.79 -7.16 4.59
C VAL A 70 -6.09 -8.22 3.74
N LYS A 71 -4.98 -8.75 4.25
CA LYS A 71 -4.17 -9.76 3.56
C LYS A 71 -3.78 -9.31 2.15
N PRO A 72 -3.12 -8.13 2.02
CA PRO A 72 -2.70 -7.66 0.71
C PRO A 72 -1.60 -8.56 0.14
N LYS A 73 -1.37 -8.45 -1.18
CA LYS A 73 -0.23 -9.10 -1.80
C LYS A 73 1.04 -8.42 -1.33
N THR A 74 2.01 -9.20 -0.88
CA THR A 74 3.29 -8.69 -0.38
C THR A 74 4.43 -9.47 -0.99
N ILE A 75 5.63 -8.93 -0.85
CA ILE A 75 6.86 -9.59 -1.26
C ILE A 75 7.94 -9.30 -0.23
N GLY A 76 8.88 -10.23 -0.07
CA GLY A 76 9.99 -10.04 0.85
C GLY A 76 11.09 -9.19 0.26
N PRO A 77 11.96 -8.61 1.10
CA PRO A 77 13.04 -7.73 0.63
C PRO A 77 14.12 -8.45 -0.17
N ASP A 78 14.24 -9.75 0.00
CA ASP A 78 15.27 -10.56 -0.67
C ASP A 78 14.79 -11.16 -1.99
N GLU A 79 13.52 -10.91 -2.37
CA GLU A 79 12.98 -11.44 -3.61
C GLU A 79 13.56 -10.68 -4.82
N LEU A 80 13.63 -11.38 -5.94
CA LEU A 80 14.15 -10.79 -7.17
C LEU A 80 13.14 -9.82 -7.80
N ALA A 81 13.66 -8.82 -8.51
CA ALA A 81 12.81 -7.86 -9.21
C ALA A 81 11.89 -8.55 -10.22
N ALA A 82 12.36 -9.62 -10.88
CA ALA A 82 11.55 -10.39 -11.81
C ALA A 82 10.33 -11.01 -11.11
N GLU A 83 10.49 -11.47 -9.87
CA GLU A 83 9.38 -12.03 -9.10
C GLU A 83 8.38 -10.93 -8.72
N ALA A 84 8.87 -9.74 -8.34
CA ALA A 84 8.01 -8.60 -8.05
C ALA A 84 7.17 -8.24 -9.28
N LEU A 85 7.80 -8.18 -10.45
CA LEU A 85 7.11 -7.89 -11.70
C LEU A 85 6.03 -8.93 -12.00
N ASN A 86 6.36 -10.21 -11.77
CA ASN A 86 5.42 -11.30 -11.98
C ASN A 86 4.18 -11.15 -11.10
N VAL A 87 4.36 -10.84 -9.81
CA VAL A 87 3.25 -10.64 -8.87
C VAL A 87 2.39 -9.46 -9.32
N LEU A 88 3.01 -8.35 -9.72
CA LEU A 88 2.27 -7.17 -10.21
C LEU A 88 1.41 -7.53 -11.43
N ARG A 89 1.98 -8.26 -12.39
CA ARG A 89 1.26 -8.64 -13.61
C ARG A 89 0.13 -9.63 -13.34
N GLN A 90 0.38 -10.65 -12.53
CA GLN A 90 -0.63 -11.68 -12.24
C GLN A 90 -1.83 -11.12 -11.49
N ASN A 91 -1.63 -10.10 -10.68
CA ASN A 91 -2.68 -9.50 -9.87
C ASN A 91 -3.22 -8.19 -10.45
N GLU A 92 -2.70 -7.77 -11.60
CA GLU A 92 -3.11 -6.54 -12.29
C GLU A 92 -3.03 -5.31 -11.37
N ILE A 93 -1.93 -5.22 -10.61
CA ILE A 93 -1.67 -4.12 -9.68
C ILE A 93 -0.39 -3.42 -10.09
N THR A 94 -0.21 -2.17 -9.62
CA THR A 94 0.96 -1.36 -9.95
C THR A 94 1.84 -1.07 -8.74
N GLN A 95 1.36 -1.37 -7.53
CA GLN A 95 2.13 -1.21 -6.30
C GLN A 95 2.16 -2.55 -5.56
N LEU A 96 3.27 -2.82 -4.91
CA LEU A 96 3.46 -4.04 -4.15
C LEU A 96 4.12 -3.69 -2.82
N VAL A 97 3.51 -4.13 -1.73
CA VAL A 97 4.04 -3.85 -0.39
C VAL A 97 5.14 -4.84 -0.08
N VAL A 98 6.25 -4.32 0.46
CA VAL A 98 7.38 -5.14 0.90
C VAL A 98 7.31 -5.33 2.39
N THR A 99 7.37 -6.58 2.84
CA THR A 99 7.38 -6.92 4.27
C THR A 99 8.53 -7.87 4.57
N ASP A 100 9.00 -7.82 5.81
CA ASP A 100 10.01 -8.74 6.33
C ASP A 100 9.48 -9.29 7.65
N ASN A 101 9.12 -10.57 7.67
CA ASN A 101 8.52 -11.22 8.85
C ASN A 101 7.30 -10.46 9.37
N GLY A 102 6.48 -9.98 8.45
CA GLY A 102 5.25 -9.24 8.80
C GLY A 102 5.46 -7.76 9.04
N LEU A 103 6.70 -7.30 9.12
CA LEU A 103 6.99 -5.88 9.32
C LEU A 103 6.98 -5.14 7.99
N TYR A 104 6.34 -4.00 7.98
CA TYR A 104 6.25 -3.16 6.79
C TYR A 104 7.58 -2.46 6.54
N ILE A 105 8.13 -2.66 5.34
CA ILE A 105 9.42 -2.07 4.95
C ILE A 105 9.23 -0.93 3.96
N GLY A 106 8.30 -1.06 3.04
CA GLY A 106 8.07 -0.03 2.02
C GLY A 106 7.23 -0.54 0.88
N VAL A 107 7.22 0.20 -0.22
CA VAL A 107 6.40 -0.09 -1.40
C VAL A 107 7.29 -0.11 -2.64
N ILE A 108 7.03 -1.05 -3.53
CA ILE A 108 7.63 -1.07 -4.86
C ILE A 108 6.53 -0.67 -5.85
N HIS A 109 6.83 0.30 -6.70
CA HIS A 109 5.92 0.70 -7.77
C HIS A 109 6.43 0.13 -9.09
N LEU A 110 5.51 -0.28 -9.97
CA LEU A 110 5.85 -0.77 -11.30
C LEU A 110 6.80 0.19 -12.03
N HIS A 111 6.58 1.48 -11.88
CA HIS A 111 7.40 2.51 -12.48
C HIS A 111 8.87 2.41 -12.06
N ASP A 112 9.13 2.05 -10.80
CA ASP A 112 10.49 1.89 -10.30
C ASP A 112 11.20 0.74 -10.99
N LEU A 113 10.46 -0.34 -11.26
CA LEU A 113 11.02 -1.48 -11.99
C LEU A 113 11.34 -1.13 -13.45
N LEU A 114 10.48 -0.31 -14.06
CA LEU A 114 10.71 0.18 -15.42
C LEU A 114 11.98 1.02 -15.48
N LYS A 115 12.20 1.89 -14.51
CA LYS A 115 13.40 2.73 -14.45
C LYS A 115 14.67 1.90 -14.31
N GLU A 116 14.60 0.76 -13.65
CA GLU A 116 15.74 -0.11 -13.44
C GLU A 116 15.97 -1.05 -14.62
N GLY A 117 15.15 -0.97 -15.67
CA GLY A 117 15.36 -1.73 -16.89
C GLY A 117 14.92 -3.18 -16.85
N PHE A 118 14.02 -3.55 -15.96
CA PHE A 118 13.54 -4.93 -15.82
C PHE A 118 12.41 -5.30 -16.78
N ILE A 119 11.92 -4.33 -17.51
CA ILE A 119 10.88 -4.58 -18.54
C ILE A 119 11.03 -3.65 -19.73
#